data_fdba759a4e9d955758c969b38c791935
#
_entry.id   fdba759a4e9d955758c969b38c791935
#
_cell.length_a   1.000
_cell.length_b   1.000
_cell.length_c   1.000
_cell.angle_alpha   90.00
_cell.angle_beta   90.00
_cell.angle_gamma   90.00
#
_symmetry.space_group_name_H-M   'P 1'
#
loop_
_entity.id
_entity.type
_entity.pdbx_description
1 polymer ?
#
loop_
_entity_poly.entity_id
_entity_poly.type
_entity_poly.pdbx_seq_one_letter_code
_entity_poly.pdbx_strand_id
1 'polypeptide(L)'
;MRLCLPVVDAPQGGMYSFFRNFRAYLSRTSIEVTDDIDGEYDGLVANSWAIRYHSVVRAKRARSRLRVLHRIDGSAALYGRDAIADTQQALVNLAADVTVFQSAWARTTTRGRGIIGQDGPVIHNPVDIERFRPDGARAALPGRLRVAHVAFSTNARKGAASVWSVARRRPDVQFVLVGRYDNAPSLDNVTLLGYADWNQLPSVLRACDVLLTFAENDPCPNVVLEAMASGLPVLYRASGGTGELVGPCGAAVEPETFDRVLEATLDRRSALAEAARARVVSRFTFDAVFPRYLAALDTATRHSLPGPAGYLRTLARVPPPAGAVARWLAARARQRRAPSAAP
;
A
#
# COMPACT_ATOMS: atom_id res chain seq x y z
N MET A 1 12.92 4.89 -23.66
CA MET A 1 11.54 4.81 -23.16
C MET A 1 11.35 5.86 -22.07
N ARG A 2 10.25 6.57 -22.14
CA ARG A 2 9.90 7.58 -21.11
C ARG A 2 8.60 7.17 -20.44
N LEU A 3 8.57 7.15 -19.11
CA LEU A 3 7.40 6.76 -18.31
C LEU A 3 6.77 7.96 -17.61
N CYS A 4 5.45 8.07 -17.66
CA CYS A 4 4.71 8.98 -16.82
C CYS A 4 4.33 8.29 -15.51
N LEU A 5 4.82 8.84 -14.40
CA LEU A 5 4.43 8.50 -13.02
C LEU A 5 3.78 9.73 -12.41
N PRO A 6 2.47 9.91 -12.53
CA PRO A 6 1.79 11.13 -12.09
C PRO A 6 2.03 11.44 -10.61
N VAL A 7 2.09 12.72 -10.25
CA VAL A 7 2.18 13.13 -8.84
C VAL A 7 0.97 12.64 -8.08
N VAL A 8 1.21 12.08 -6.91
CA VAL A 8 0.18 11.73 -5.93
C VAL A 8 0.15 12.85 -4.89
N ASP A 9 -0.97 13.56 -4.80
CA ASP A 9 -1.19 14.67 -3.85
C ASP A 9 -1.27 14.21 -2.37
N ALA A 10 -0.43 13.25 -2.00
CA ALA A 10 -0.33 12.79 -0.62
C ALA A 10 1.13 12.46 -0.34
N PRO A 11 1.84 13.24 0.49
CA PRO A 11 3.26 13.01 0.78
C PRO A 11 3.51 11.74 1.61
N GLN A 12 2.48 10.95 1.86
CA GLN A 12 2.51 9.77 2.74
C GLN A 12 1.59 8.66 2.22
N GLY A 13 1.87 7.41 2.65
CA GLY A 13 1.05 6.25 2.35
C GLY A 13 1.58 5.37 1.22
N GLY A 14 0.92 4.24 0.99
CA GLY A 14 1.40 3.18 0.09
C GLY A 14 1.59 3.60 -1.35
N MET A 15 0.72 4.44 -1.89
CA MET A 15 0.83 4.97 -3.26
C MET A 15 2.06 5.87 -3.43
N TYR A 16 2.28 6.79 -2.48
CA TYR A 16 3.43 7.67 -2.50
C TYR A 16 4.74 6.88 -2.38
N SER A 17 4.81 5.95 -1.42
CA SER A 17 5.99 5.10 -1.22
C SER A 17 6.30 4.27 -2.47
N PHE A 18 5.28 3.73 -3.15
CA PHE A 18 5.46 2.98 -4.38
C PHE A 18 6.11 3.84 -5.48
N PHE A 19 5.57 5.02 -5.77
CA PHE A 19 6.12 5.88 -6.81
C PHE A 19 7.50 6.44 -6.47
N ARG A 20 7.75 6.81 -5.21
CA ARG A 20 9.07 7.20 -4.75
C ARG A 20 10.10 6.09 -4.99
N ASN A 21 9.79 4.87 -4.58
CA ASN A 21 10.67 3.71 -4.73
C ASN A 21 10.86 3.36 -6.23
N PHE A 22 9.80 3.48 -7.03
CA PHE A 22 9.91 3.23 -8.47
C PHE A 22 10.78 4.27 -9.16
N ARG A 23 10.64 5.55 -8.83
CA ARG A 23 11.54 6.61 -9.32
C ARG A 23 13.00 6.35 -8.92
N ALA A 24 13.24 5.96 -7.65
CA ALA A 24 14.57 5.60 -7.18
C ALA A 24 15.17 4.40 -7.91
N TYR A 25 14.37 3.41 -8.29
CA TYR A 25 14.81 2.32 -9.14
C TYR A 25 15.11 2.80 -10.57
N LEU A 26 14.21 3.56 -11.18
CA LEU A 26 14.33 4.02 -12.57
C LEU A 26 15.51 4.99 -12.78
N SER A 27 15.88 5.77 -11.75
CA SER A 27 17.05 6.66 -11.81
C SER A 27 18.38 5.92 -12.02
N ARG A 28 18.41 4.60 -11.81
CA ARG A 28 19.56 3.73 -12.07
C ARG A 28 19.49 3.05 -13.45
N THR A 29 18.52 3.41 -14.27
CA THR A 29 18.27 2.84 -15.61
C THR A 29 18.32 3.93 -16.68
N SER A 30 18.24 3.55 -17.94
CA SER A 30 18.12 4.47 -19.08
C SER A 30 16.68 4.96 -19.33
N ILE A 31 15.73 4.67 -18.42
CA ILE A 31 14.32 5.04 -18.56
C ILE A 31 14.11 6.44 -17.99
N GLU A 32 13.68 7.36 -18.81
CA GLU A 32 13.29 8.71 -18.39
C GLU A 32 11.95 8.68 -17.65
N VAL A 33 11.77 9.58 -16.67
CA VAL A 33 10.55 9.70 -15.90
C VAL A 33 10.00 11.11 -15.97
N THR A 34 8.69 11.24 -16.19
CA THR A 34 7.97 12.50 -16.08
C THR A 34 6.78 12.33 -15.11
N ASP A 35 6.32 13.41 -14.52
CA ASP A 35 5.06 13.50 -13.79
C ASP A 35 3.99 14.29 -14.56
N ASP A 36 4.40 14.94 -15.65
CA ASP A 36 3.50 15.68 -16.53
C ASP A 36 2.66 14.72 -17.38
N ILE A 37 1.39 14.60 -17.04
CA ILE A 37 0.43 13.74 -17.75
C ILE A 37 0.07 14.27 -19.14
N ASP A 38 0.31 15.54 -19.42
CA ASP A 38 0.02 16.18 -20.71
C ASP A 38 1.28 16.23 -21.62
N GLY A 39 2.48 15.95 -21.06
CA GLY A 39 3.76 15.87 -21.78
C GLY A 39 3.91 14.62 -22.64
N GLU A 40 5.08 14.42 -23.26
CA GLU A 40 5.39 13.26 -24.11
C GLU A 40 5.96 12.11 -23.29
N TYR A 41 5.41 10.89 -23.49
CA TYR A 41 5.88 9.64 -22.86
C TYR A 41 5.30 8.40 -23.57
N ASP A 42 5.95 7.25 -23.37
CA ASP A 42 5.60 5.97 -24.02
C ASP A 42 4.68 5.11 -23.18
N GLY A 43 4.79 5.23 -21.83
CA GLY A 43 4.02 4.44 -20.88
C GLY A 43 3.49 5.27 -19.72
N LEU A 44 2.28 4.97 -19.25
CA LEU A 44 1.63 5.57 -18.08
C LEU A 44 1.41 4.52 -17.00
N VAL A 45 1.88 4.79 -15.79
CA VAL A 45 1.56 3.97 -14.61
C VAL A 45 0.48 4.67 -13.80
N ALA A 46 -0.74 4.21 -13.95
CA ALA A 46 -1.90 4.67 -13.18
C ALA A 46 -1.97 3.90 -11.86
N ASN A 47 -1.94 4.59 -10.72
CA ASN A 47 -1.97 3.96 -9.42
C ASN A 47 -3.35 4.11 -8.77
N SER A 48 -4.10 3.01 -8.67
CA SER A 48 -5.39 2.93 -8.01
C SER A 48 -6.35 4.03 -8.48
N TRP A 49 -6.90 4.84 -7.57
CA TRP A 49 -7.78 5.98 -7.86
C TRP A 49 -7.05 7.35 -7.94
N ALA A 50 -5.71 7.37 -7.84
CA ALA A 50 -4.94 8.62 -7.80
C ALA A 50 -5.00 9.42 -9.10
N ILE A 51 -5.33 8.76 -10.21
CA ILE A 51 -5.52 9.39 -11.51
C ILE A 51 -7.01 9.36 -11.91
N ARG A 52 -7.46 10.38 -12.60
CA ARG A 52 -8.85 10.44 -13.09
C ARG A 52 -9.00 9.74 -14.44
N TYR A 53 -10.14 9.06 -14.63
CA TYR A 53 -10.47 8.39 -15.89
C TYR A 53 -10.31 9.27 -17.13
N HIS A 54 -10.85 10.50 -17.10
CA HIS A 54 -10.77 11.41 -18.24
C HIS A 54 -9.32 11.81 -18.59
N SER A 55 -8.42 11.89 -17.61
CA SER A 55 -6.99 12.16 -17.85
C SER A 55 -6.33 10.99 -18.57
N VAL A 56 -6.64 9.74 -18.19
CA VAL A 56 -6.16 8.55 -18.91
C VAL A 56 -6.69 8.50 -20.33
N VAL A 57 -7.98 8.78 -20.52
CA VAL A 57 -8.61 8.83 -21.87
C VAL A 57 -7.97 9.90 -22.74
N ARG A 58 -7.76 11.11 -22.19
CA ARG A 58 -7.08 12.22 -22.90
C ARG A 58 -5.67 11.82 -23.31
N ALA A 59 -4.90 11.25 -22.40
CA ALA A 59 -3.53 10.78 -22.66
C ALA A 59 -3.49 9.74 -23.78
N LYS A 60 -4.38 8.73 -23.76
CA LYS A 60 -4.47 7.71 -24.82
C LYS A 60 -4.94 8.25 -26.17
N ARG A 61 -5.78 9.28 -26.19
CA ARG A 61 -6.21 9.95 -27.44
C ARG A 61 -5.09 10.75 -28.07
N ALA A 62 -4.30 11.43 -27.24
CA ALA A 62 -3.17 12.24 -27.72
C ALA A 62 -2.00 11.38 -28.23
N ARG A 63 -1.84 10.14 -27.73
CA ARG A 63 -0.69 9.27 -28.02
C ARG A 63 -1.14 7.90 -28.50
N SER A 64 -1.06 7.66 -29.80
CA SER A 64 -1.55 6.44 -30.45
C SER A 64 -0.85 5.15 -29.99
N ARG A 65 0.40 5.25 -29.48
CA ARG A 65 1.20 4.10 -29.01
C ARG A 65 1.24 3.97 -27.49
N LEU A 66 0.63 4.89 -26.75
CA LEU A 66 0.65 4.86 -25.28
C LEU A 66 0.09 3.55 -24.74
N ARG A 67 0.83 2.94 -23.83
CA ARG A 67 0.38 1.82 -23.00
C ARG A 67 0.11 2.30 -21.57
N VAL A 68 -0.96 1.82 -20.98
CA VAL A 68 -1.40 2.20 -19.64
C VAL A 68 -1.42 0.98 -18.73
N LEU A 69 -0.56 0.98 -17.72
CA LEU A 69 -0.58 0.01 -16.63
C LEU A 69 -1.41 0.59 -15.49
N HIS A 70 -2.39 -0.16 -15.00
CA HIS A 70 -3.17 0.18 -13.82
C HIS A 70 -2.80 -0.73 -12.64
N ARG A 71 -2.16 -0.16 -11.62
CA ARG A 71 -1.80 -0.83 -10.38
C ARG A 71 -2.94 -0.71 -9.37
N ILE A 72 -3.42 -1.83 -8.84
CA ILE A 72 -4.60 -1.93 -7.99
C ILE A 72 -4.19 -2.08 -6.53
N ASP A 73 -4.66 -1.15 -5.68
CA ASP A 73 -4.42 -1.16 -4.23
C ASP A 73 -5.43 -2.02 -3.43
N GLY A 74 -6.42 -2.62 -4.10
CA GLY A 74 -7.53 -3.32 -3.44
C GLY A 74 -8.80 -2.48 -3.38
N SER A 75 -9.85 -3.00 -2.72
CA SER A 75 -11.12 -2.27 -2.57
C SER A 75 -11.03 -1.24 -1.44
N ALA A 76 -11.32 0.01 -1.77
CA ALA A 76 -11.35 1.10 -0.81
C ALA A 76 -12.44 0.88 0.26
N ALA A 77 -13.61 0.41 -0.14
CA ALA A 77 -14.72 0.13 0.78
C ALA A 77 -14.37 -0.97 1.78
N LEU A 78 -13.70 -2.06 1.36
CA LEU A 78 -13.24 -3.11 2.26
C LEU A 78 -12.21 -2.60 3.26
N TYR A 79 -11.39 -1.63 2.85
CA TYR A 79 -10.40 -1.02 3.71
C TYR A 79 -10.95 0.11 4.59
N GLY A 80 -12.27 0.33 4.58
CA GLY A 80 -12.93 1.37 5.40
C GLY A 80 -12.72 2.80 4.86
N ARG A 81 -12.49 2.95 3.56
CA ARG A 81 -12.41 4.24 2.86
C ARG A 81 -13.70 4.52 2.07
N ASP A 82 -13.84 5.74 1.56
CA ASP A 82 -14.98 6.10 0.72
C ASP A 82 -15.03 5.21 -0.53
N ALA A 83 -16.15 4.53 -0.72
CA ALA A 83 -16.37 3.62 -1.84
C ALA A 83 -16.35 4.30 -3.23
N ILE A 84 -16.37 5.63 -3.30
CA ILE A 84 -16.19 6.37 -4.56
C ILE A 84 -14.85 6.02 -5.21
N ALA A 85 -13.82 5.70 -4.41
CA ALA A 85 -12.53 5.28 -4.92
C ALA A 85 -12.61 3.94 -5.67
N ASP A 86 -13.50 3.01 -5.31
CA ASP A 86 -13.74 1.78 -6.05
C ASP A 86 -14.36 2.07 -7.43
N THR A 87 -15.31 3.01 -7.51
CA THR A 87 -15.87 3.47 -8.79
C THR A 87 -14.78 4.11 -9.68
N GLN A 88 -13.93 4.96 -9.08
CA GLN A 88 -12.82 5.59 -9.81
C GLN A 88 -11.81 4.56 -10.32
N GLN A 89 -11.44 3.57 -9.50
CA GLN A 89 -10.58 2.45 -9.93
C GLN A 89 -11.20 1.68 -11.10
N ALA A 90 -12.50 1.36 -11.03
CA ALA A 90 -13.21 0.64 -12.07
C ALA A 90 -13.19 1.41 -13.41
N LEU A 91 -13.39 2.72 -13.37
CA LEU A 91 -13.33 3.57 -14.56
C LEU A 91 -11.92 3.67 -15.14
N VAL A 92 -10.90 3.88 -14.31
CA VAL A 92 -9.49 3.92 -14.75
C VAL A 92 -9.11 2.58 -15.37
N ASN A 93 -9.49 1.46 -14.74
CA ASN A 93 -9.22 0.11 -15.24
C ASN A 93 -9.83 -0.14 -16.62
N LEU A 94 -10.98 0.45 -16.90
CA LEU A 94 -11.65 0.33 -18.21
C LEU A 94 -10.79 0.90 -19.36
N ALA A 95 -9.93 1.88 -19.08
CA ALA A 95 -9.03 2.49 -20.06
C ALA A 95 -7.60 1.95 -20.00
N ALA A 96 -7.29 1.05 -19.06
CA ALA A 96 -5.96 0.45 -18.94
C ALA A 96 -5.71 -0.64 -19.99
N ASP A 97 -4.45 -0.89 -20.28
CA ASP A 97 -3.99 -1.96 -21.21
C ASP A 97 -3.54 -3.19 -20.43
N VAL A 98 -3.02 -3.01 -19.23
CA VAL A 98 -2.66 -4.09 -18.31
C VAL A 98 -3.00 -3.71 -16.88
N THR A 99 -3.44 -4.70 -16.10
CA THR A 99 -3.73 -4.55 -14.67
C THR A 99 -2.70 -5.30 -13.85
N VAL A 100 -2.18 -4.67 -12.79
CA VAL A 100 -1.28 -5.30 -11.82
C VAL A 100 -1.92 -5.23 -10.43
N PHE A 101 -2.03 -6.37 -9.76
CA PHE A 101 -2.58 -6.48 -8.42
C PHE A 101 -1.44 -6.59 -7.40
N GLN A 102 -1.57 -5.92 -6.25
CA GLN A 102 -0.56 -5.96 -5.18
C GLN A 102 -0.54 -7.29 -4.40
N SER A 103 -1.61 -8.08 -4.48
CA SER A 103 -1.72 -9.40 -3.85
C SER A 103 -2.78 -10.25 -4.56
N ALA A 104 -2.73 -11.56 -4.36
CA ALA A 104 -3.78 -12.47 -4.83
C ALA A 104 -5.11 -12.17 -4.14
N TRP A 105 -5.06 -11.78 -2.85
CA TRP A 105 -6.23 -11.30 -2.13
C TRP A 105 -6.87 -10.07 -2.79
N ALA A 106 -6.06 -9.06 -3.16
CA ALA A 106 -6.57 -7.87 -3.86
C ALA A 106 -7.17 -8.23 -5.22
N ARG A 107 -6.53 -9.14 -5.96
CA ARG A 107 -7.05 -9.65 -7.25
C ARG A 107 -8.41 -10.32 -7.08
N THR A 108 -8.51 -11.26 -6.13
CA THR A 108 -9.75 -12.01 -5.87
C THR A 108 -10.87 -11.08 -5.41
N THR A 109 -10.60 -10.21 -4.46
CA THR A 109 -11.64 -9.34 -3.87
C THR A 109 -12.12 -8.26 -4.82
N THR A 110 -11.23 -7.60 -5.55
CA THR A 110 -11.63 -6.53 -6.48
C THR A 110 -12.34 -7.06 -7.71
N ARG A 111 -11.94 -8.24 -8.22
CA ARG A 111 -12.65 -8.91 -9.31
C ARG A 111 -13.98 -9.50 -8.85
N GLY A 112 -14.01 -10.19 -7.72
CA GLY A 112 -15.25 -10.75 -7.17
C GLY A 112 -16.32 -9.70 -6.84
N ARG A 113 -15.90 -8.49 -6.50
CA ARG A 113 -16.80 -7.33 -6.31
C ARG A 113 -17.11 -6.58 -7.62
N GLY A 114 -16.62 -7.04 -8.75
CA GLY A 114 -16.82 -6.40 -10.04
C GLY A 114 -16.12 -5.05 -10.22
N ILE A 115 -15.24 -4.65 -9.29
CA ILE A 115 -14.49 -3.38 -9.39
C ILE A 115 -13.54 -3.45 -10.59
N ILE A 116 -12.78 -4.53 -10.69
CA ILE A 116 -11.82 -4.75 -11.76
C ILE A 116 -12.33 -5.84 -12.71
N GLY A 117 -12.50 -5.48 -13.97
CA GLY A 117 -12.97 -6.42 -15.00
C GLY A 117 -11.84 -7.22 -15.67
N GLN A 118 -10.66 -6.58 -15.81
CA GLN A 118 -9.49 -7.21 -16.42
C GLN A 118 -8.76 -8.12 -15.42
N ASP A 119 -8.06 -9.13 -15.93
CA ASP A 119 -7.12 -9.91 -15.14
C ASP A 119 -5.68 -9.40 -15.36
N GLY A 120 -4.74 -9.90 -14.56
CA GLY A 120 -3.35 -9.53 -14.69
C GLY A 120 -2.46 -10.14 -13.58
N PRO A 121 -1.15 -9.91 -13.66
CA PRO A 121 -0.21 -10.48 -12.71
C PRO A 121 -0.38 -9.92 -11.30
N VAL A 122 -0.04 -10.76 -10.32
CA VAL A 122 0.17 -10.32 -8.94
C VAL A 122 1.64 -9.94 -8.78
N ILE A 123 1.87 -8.67 -8.44
CA ILE A 123 3.21 -8.13 -8.18
C ILE A 123 3.14 -7.34 -6.87
N HIS A 124 3.68 -7.91 -5.79
CA HIS A 124 3.70 -7.30 -4.48
C HIS A 124 4.55 -6.01 -4.45
N ASN A 125 4.38 -5.22 -3.40
CA ASN A 125 5.22 -4.05 -3.20
C ASN A 125 6.68 -4.44 -2.96
N PRO A 126 7.62 -3.61 -3.40
CA PRO A 126 9.02 -3.78 -3.01
C PRO A 126 9.34 -3.03 -1.72
N VAL A 127 10.50 -3.37 -1.15
CA VAL A 127 11.10 -2.66 -0.03
C VAL A 127 12.57 -2.32 -0.32
N ASP A 128 13.01 -1.19 0.23
CA ASP A 128 14.41 -0.77 0.21
C ASP A 128 15.22 -1.58 1.23
N ILE A 129 15.93 -2.60 0.77
CA ILE A 129 16.68 -3.54 1.63
C ILE A 129 18.01 -2.95 2.15
N GLU A 130 18.49 -1.86 1.57
CA GLU A 130 19.67 -1.14 2.06
C GLU A 130 19.31 -0.27 3.27
N ARG A 131 18.12 0.29 3.24
CA ARG A 131 17.58 1.09 4.35
C ARG A 131 17.04 0.22 5.47
N PHE A 132 16.19 -0.75 5.13
CA PHE A 132 15.61 -1.71 6.07
C PHE A 132 16.47 -2.97 6.10
N ARG A 133 17.40 -3.01 7.06
CA ARG A 133 18.35 -4.12 7.25
C ARG A 133 18.54 -4.38 8.74
N PRO A 134 18.96 -5.61 9.13
CA PRO A 134 19.10 -5.98 10.54
C PRO A 134 20.21 -5.23 11.28
N ASP A 135 21.25 -4.86 10.55
CA ASP A 135 22.41 -4.14 11.07
C ASP A 135 22.22 -2.62 11.00
N GLY A 136 22.92 -1.91 11.88
CA GLY A 136 22.89 -0.44 11.98
C GLY A 136 22.37 0.05 13.32
N ALA A 137 22.20 1.37 13.43
CA ALA A 137 21.77 2.02 14.65
C ALA A 137 20.39 1.54 15.11
N ARG A 138 20.23 1.35 16.42
CA ARG A 138 18.97 1.00 17.08
C ARG A 138 18.48 2.16 17.91
N ALA A 139 17.19 2.44 17.89
CA ALA A 139 16.59 3.45 18.74
C ALA A 139 16.73 3.04 20.23
N ALA A 140 16.96 4.02 21.09
CA ALA A 140 16.93 3.81 22.54
C ALA A 140 15.46 3.73 22.98
N LEU A 141 15.00 2.53 23.32
CA LEU A 141 13.62 2.24 23.71
C LEU A 141 13.57 1.53 25.05
N PRO A 142 12.55 1.79 25.89
CA PRO A 142 12.38 1.08 27.17
C PRO A 142 12.04 -0.41 26.96
N GLY A 143 12.07 -1.16 28.05
CA GLY A 143 11.69 -2.58 28.12
C GLY A 143 12.71 -3.53 27.51
N ARG A 144 12.58 -4.81 27.85
CA ARG A 144 13.45 -5.88 27.36
C ARG A 144 12.86 -6.59 26.14
N LEU A 145 11.56 -6.92 26.20
CA LEU A 145 10.80 -7.49 25.11
C LEU A 145 9.97 -6.39 24.46
N ARG A 146 10.20 -6.11 23.18
CA ARG A 146 9.60 -4.99 22.45
C ARG A 146 8.83 -5.48 21.23
N VAL A 147 7.55 -5.13 21.20
CA VAL A 147 6.65 -5.43 20.08
C VAL A 147 6.34 -4.14 19.34
N ALA A 148 6.75 -4.04 18.08
CA ALA A 148 6.44 -2.90 17.23
C ALA A 148 5.03 -3.00 16.66
N HIS A 149 4.32 -1.88 16.60
CA HIS A 149 3.11 -1.71 15.77
C HIS A 149 3.19 -0.38 15.03
N VAL A 150 2.93 -0.39 13.72
CA VAL A 150 3.09 0.81 12.88
C VAL A 150 1.79 1.10 12.13
N ALA A 151 1.23 2.29 12.34
CA ALA A 151 -0.01 2.73 11.70
C ALA A 151 0.05 4.22 11.33
N PHE A 152 0.28 4.54 10.06
CA PHE A 152 0.38 5.95 9.60
C PHE A 152 -0.98 6.66 9.46
N SER A 153 -2.09 5.96 9.70
CA SER A 153 -3.44 6.54 9.70
C SER A 153 -4.24 6.01 10.87
N THR A 154 -5.21 6.80 11.32
CA THR A 154 -6.16 6.44 12.40
C THR A 154 -7.29 5.53 11.93
N ASN A 155 -7.19 4.94 10.73
CA ASN A 155 -8.17 3.99 10.21
C ASN A 155 -8.32 2.80 11.17
N ALA A 156 -9.53 2.56 11.67
CA ALA A 156 -9.84 1.46 12.59
C ALA A 156 -9.39 0.09 12.06
N ARG A 157 -9.36 -0.10 10.73
CA ARG A 157 -8.86 -1.30 10.07
C ARG A 157 -7.36 -1.55 10.29
N LYS A 158 -6.61 -0.61 10.87
CA LYS A 158 -5.22 -0.84 11.30
C LYS A 158 -5.11 -1.61 12.60
N GLY A 159 -6.22 -1.83 13.31
CA GLY A 159 -6.29 -2.75 14.45
C GLY A 159 -5.76 -2.20 15.78
N ALA A 160 -5.66 -0.87 15.94
CA ALA A 160 -5.17 -0.25 17.17
C ALA A 160 -5.92 -0.74 18.44
N ALA A 161 -7.25 -0.89 18.36
CA ALA A 161 -8.06 -1.39 19.49
C ALA A 161 -7.63 -2.79 19.96
N SER A 162 -7.28 -3.67 19.01
CA SER A 162 -6.74 -5.00 19.32
C SER A 162 -5.37 -4.91 20.00
N VAL A 163 -4.50 -3.96 19.57
CA VAL A 163 -3.21 -3.72 20.22
C VAL A 163 -3.40 -3.26 21.67
N TRP A 164 -4.34 -2.34 21.92
CA TRP A 164 -4.68 -1.91 23.29
C TRP A 164 -5.16 -3.04 24.18
N SER A 165 -6.00 -3.92 23.64
CA SER A 165 -6.49 -5.10 24.37
C SER A 165 -5.34 -6.01 24.81
N VAL A 166 -4.40 -6.26 23.92
CA VAL A 166 -3.22 -7.09 24.21
C VAL A 166 -2.26 -6.39 25.18
N ALA A 167 -1.99 -5.10 25.00
CA ALA A 167 -1.07 -4.35 25.85
C ALA A 167 -1.51 -4.33 27.32
N ARG A 168 -2.82 -4.22 27.58
CA ARG A 168 -3.36 -4.30 28.94
C ARG A 168 -3.14 -5.65 29.62
N ARG A 169 -3.11 -6.74 28.88
CA ARG A 169 -2.92 -8.09 29.41
C ARG A 169 -1.47 -8.48 29.60
N ARG A 170 -0.54 -7.80 28.90
CA ARG A 170 0.89 -8.11 28.89
C ARG A 170 1.72 -6.90 29.36
N PRO A 171 1.64 -6.56 30.66
CA PRO A 171 2.41 -5.44 31.20
C PRO A 171 3.94 -5.68 31.16
N ASP A 172 4.37 -6.92 31.01
CA ASP A 172 5.76 -7.36 30.85
C ASP A 172 6.33 -7.10 29.43
N VAL A 173 5.47 -6.83 28.46
CA VAL A 173 5.84 -6.56 27.06
C VAL A 173 5.74 -5.08 26.77
N GLN A 174 6.81 -4.49 26.22
CA GLN A 174 6.82 -3.10 25.79
C GLN A 174 6.27 -2.99 24.35
N PHE A 175 5.16 -2.30 24.18
CA PHE A 175 4.58 -2.00 22.89
C PHE A 175 5.12 -0.66 22.38
N VAL A 176 5.80 -0.70 21.23
CA VAL A 176 6.38 0.49 20.57
C VAL A 176 5.52 0.83 19.37
N LEU A 177 4.80 1.93 19.47
CA LEU A 177 3.82 2.34 18.48
C LEU A 177 4.30 3.54 17.68
N VAL A 178 4.37 3.35 16.35
CA VAL A 178 4.80 4.37 15.40
C VAL A 178 3.63 4.81 14.55
N GLY A 179 3.39 6.10 14.46
CA GLY A 179 2.36 6.69 13.62
C GLY A 179 1.29 7.44 14.40
N ARG A 180 0.04 7.40 13.91
CA ARG A 180 -1.08 8.17 14.48
C ARG A 180 -2.06 7.22 15.16
N TYR A 181 -2.34 7.54 16.43
CA TYR A 181 -3.27 6.79 17.26
C TYR A 181 -4.19 7.76 17.97
N ASP A 182 -5.45 7.81 17.54
CA ASP A 182 -6.46 8.60 18.25
C ASP A 182 -6.92 7.83 19.49
N ASN A 183 -7.14 8.53 20.60
CA ASN A 183 -7.62 7.97 21.86
C ASN A 183 -6.77 6.80 22.40
N ALA A 184 -5.44 6.91 22.26
CA ALA A 184 -4.52 5.93 22.83
C ALA A 184 -4.66 5.92 24.38
N PRO A 185 -4.82 4.73 24.99
CA PRO A 185 -4.86 4.63 26.45
C PRO A 185 -3.48 4.94 27.04
N SER A 186 -3.47 5.57 28.23
CA SER A 186 -2.24 5.70 29.01
C SER A 186 -1.92 4.34 29.66
N LEU A 187 -0.85 3.71 29.20
CA LEU A 187 -0.35 2.43 29.72
C LEU A 187 1.17 2.53 29.85
N ASP A 188 1.73 2.11 30.98
CA ASP A 188 3.17 2.23 31.27
C ASP A 188 4.04 1.41 30.30
N ASN A 189 3.48 0.34 29.76
CA ASN A 189 4.14 -0.53 28.78
C ASN A 189 3.86 -0.15 27.33
N VAL A 190 3.40 1.08 27.05
CA VAL A 190 3.17 1.61 25.69
C VAL A 190 3.99 2.87 25.47
N THR A 191 4.88 2.82 24.49
CA THR A 191 5.62 3.98 23.99
C THR A 191 5.01 4.45 22.67
N LEU A 192 4.47 5.67 22.67
CA LEU A 192 3.98 6.32 21.45
C LEU A 192 5.07 7.21 20.88
N LEU A 193 5.65 6.85 19.75
CA LEU A 193 6.71 7.62 19.09
C LEU A 193 6.17 8.70 18.14
N GLY A 194 4.85 8.75 17.96
CA GLY A 194 4.28 9.62 16.95
C GLY A 194 4.69 9.22 15.54
N TYR A 195 4.73 10.18 14.64
CA TYR A 195 5.14 9.95 13.25
C TYR A 195 6.66 9.80 13.20
N ALA A 196 7.15 8.60 12.92
CA ALA A 196 8.54 8.40 12.56
C ALA A 196 8.72 8.66 11.07
N ASP A 197 9.66 9.48 10.72
CA ASP A 197 9.99 9.71 9.33
C ASP A 197 10.67 8.48 8.70
N TRP A 198 10.88 8.56 7.41
CA TRP A 198 11.52 7.52 6.63
C TRP A 198 12.92 7.13 7.13
N ASN A 199 13.63 8.04 7.80
CA ASN A 199 14.98 7.80 8.32
C ASN A 199 14.97 7.19 9.73
N GLN A 200 13.94 7.47 10.50
CA GLN A 200 13.82 7.01 11.89
C GLN A 200 13.25 5.59 12.00
N LEU A 201 12.26 5.24 11.16
CA LEU A 201 11.58 3.94 11.23
C LEU A 201 12.52 2.72 11.22
N PRO A 202 13.60 2.67 10.41
CA PRO A 202 14.52 1.53 10.42
C PRO A 202 15.19 1.31 11.77
N SER A 203 15.61 2.37 12.47
CA SER A 203 16.26 2.27 13.79
C SER A 203 15.28 1.78 14.87
N VAL A 204 14.01 2.18 14.78
CA VAL A 204 12.94 1.71 15.67
C VAL A 204 12.66 0.23 15.44
N LEU A 205 12.48 -0.20 14.19
CA LEU A 205 12.26 -1.62 13.88
C LEU A 205 13.42 -2.49 14.37
N ARG A 206 14.68 -2.10 14.12
CA ARG A 206 15.87 -2.83 14.63
C ARG A 206 15.92 -2.93 16.16
N ALA A 207 15.29 -1.99 16.87
CA ALA A 207 15.24 -2.01 18.33
C ALA A 207 14.15 -2.92 18.90
N CYS A 208 13.25 -3.44 18.05
CA CYS A 208 12.15 -4.32 18.45
C CYS A 208 12.46 -5.79 18.16
N ASP A 209 11.66 -6.66 18.76
CA ASP A 209 11.81 -8.12 18.69
C ASP A 209 10.86 -8.78 17.69
N VAL A 210 9.66 -8.20 17.52
CA VAL A 210 8.58 -8.71 16.69
C VAL A 210 7.79 -7.52 16.13
N LEU A 211 7.28 -7.62 14.90
CA LEU A 211 6.23 -6.74 14.41
C LEU A 211 4.87 -7.40 14.70
N LEU A 212 3.95 -6.65 15.29
CA LEU A 212 2.54 -7.04 15.46
C LEU A 212 1.65 -6.17 14.55
N THR A 213 0.75 -6.79 13.78
CA THR A 213 -0.25 -6.07 13.02
C THR A 213 -1.60 -6.79 13.05
N PHE A 214 -2.62 -6.11 13.54
CA PHE A 214 -4.01 -6.54 13.46
C PHE A 214 -4.75 -5.87 12.30
N ALA A 215 -4.02 -5.42 11.28
CA ALA A 215 -4.63 -4.78 10.12
C ALA A 215 -5.59 -5.72 9.39
N GLU A 216 -6.76 -5.18 9.04
CA GLU A 216 -7.79 -5.88 8.27
C GLU A 216 -7.84 -5.36 6.84
N ASN A 217 -7.97 -6.30 5.90
CA ASN A 217 -8.16 -5.99 4.48
C ASN A 217 -7.06 -5.10 3.87
N ASP A 218 -5.86 -5.08 4.46
CA ASP A 218 -4.72 -4.41 3.86
C ASP A 218 -4.17 -5.27 2.71
N PRO A 219 -4.18 -4.79 1.48
CA PRO A 219 -3.81 -5.61 0.32
C PRO A 219 -2.31 -5.97 0.28
N CYS A 220 -1.44 -5.08 0.76
CA CYS A 220 0.00 -5.28 0.72
C CYS A 220 0.71 -4.28 1.65
N PRO A 221 0.70 -4.52 2.96
CA PRO A 221 1.23 -3.56 3.94
C PRO A 221 2.75 -3.43 3.84
N ASN A 222 3.23 -2.23 3.48
CA ASN A 222 4.68 -1.96 3.35
C ASN A 222 5.43 -2.23 4.64
N VAL A 223 4.86 -1.88 5.79
CA VAL A 223 5.50 -2.06 7.10
C VAL A 223 5.85 -3.53 7.39
N VAL A 224 5.08 -4.47 6.87
CA VAL A 224 5.39 -5.90 6.99
C VAL A 224 6.69 -6.23 6.25
N LEU A 225 6.84 -5.73 5.03
CA LEU A 225 8.08 -5.91 4.26
C LEU A 225 9.27 -5.17 4.91
N GLU A 226 9.03 -3.97 5.44
CA GLU A 226 10.03 -3.15 6.14
C GLU A 226 10.53 -3.85 7.41
N ALA A 227 9.63 -4.45 8.20
CA ALA A 227 9.96 -5.22 9.39
C ALA A 227 10.72 -6.51 9.04
N MET A 228 10.22 -7.29 8.08
CA MET A 228 10.88 -8.51 7.61
C MET A 228 12.27 -8.21 7.03
N ALA A 229 12.42 -7.13 6.30
CA ALA A 229 13.71 -6.65 5.78
C ALA A 229 14.68 -6.29 6.91
N SER A 230 14.16 -5.77 8.03
CA SER A 230 14.92 -5.46 9.25
C SER A 230 15.19 -6.70 10.14
N GLY A 231 14.77 -7.88 9.70
CA GLY A 231 14.96 -9.13 10.44
C GLY A 231 13.97 -9.35 11.59
N LEU A 232 12.77 -8.79 11.52
CA LEU A 232 11.72 -9.04 12.50
C LEU A 232 10.76 -10.14 12.03
N PRO A 233 10.48 -11.14 12.86
CA PRO A 233 9.30 -11.98 12.69
C PRO A 233 8.02 -11.14 12.74
N VAL A 234 6.98 -11.60 12.07
CA VAL A 234 5.70 -10.87 11.99
C VAL A 234 4.56 -11.67 12.59
N LEU A 235 3.89 -11.10 13.57
CA LEU A 235 2.60 -11.56 14.05
C LEU A 235 1.49 -10.74 13.36
N TYR A 236 0.55 -11.42 12.71
CA TYR A 236 -0.41 -10.72 11.87
C TYR A 236 -1.81 -11.34 11.94
N ARG A 237 -2.84 -10.52 11.88
CA ARG A 237 -4.20 -11.00 11.64
C ARG A 237 -4.29 -11.63 10.26
N ALA A 238 -4.90 -12.81 10.16
CA ALA A 238 -5.08 -13.51 8.88
C ALA A 238 -6.15 -12.81 8.01
N SER A 239 -5.84 -11.59 7.58
CA SER A 239 -6.70 -10.72 6.78
C SER A 239 -5.91 -9.97 5.73
N GLY A 240 -6.53 -9.70 4.56
CA GLY A 240 -5.84 -9.02 3.46
C GLY A 240 -4.78 -9.89 2.79
N GLY A 241 -3.79 -9.21 2.20
CA GLY A 241 -2.64 -9.85 1.55
C GLY A 241 -1.43 -10.07 2.47
N THR A 242 -1.56 -9.79 3.77
CA THR A 242 -0.43 -9.87 4.72
C THR A 242 0.21 -11.25 4.75
N GLY A 243 -0.61 -12.31 4.79
CA GLY A 243 -0.12 -13.69 4.80
C GLY A 243 0.71 -14.06 3.55
N GLU A 244 0.40 -13.44 2.40
CA GLU A 244 1.17 -13.67 1.16
C GLU A 244 2.60 -13.12 1.27
N LEU A 245 2.77 -12.00 2.00
CA LEU A 245 4.07 -11.40 2.26
C LEU A 245 4.86 -12.22 3.27
N VAL A 246 4.24 -12.50 4.42
CA VAL A 246 4.88 -13.17 5.57
C VAL A 246 5.25 -14.61 5.22
N GLY A 247 4.34 -15.40 4.64
CA GLY A 247 4.58 -16.83 4.40
C GLY A 247 4.96 -17.57 5.70
N PRO A 248 6.04 -18.39 5.70
CA PRO A 248 6.47 -19.13 6.88
C PRO A 248 7.30 -18.32 7.89
N CYS A 249 7.50 -17.01 7.65
CA CYS A 249 8.42 -16.16 8.42
C CYS A 249 7.73 -15.42 9.58
N GLY A 250 6.57 -15.88 10.01
CA GLY A 250 5.77 -15.30 11.09
C GLY A 250 4.56 -16.18 11.38
N ALA A 251 3.61 -15.66 12.15
CA ALA A 251 2.44 -16.41 12.56
C ALA A 251 1.15 -15.57 12.51
N ALA A 252 0.05 -16.23 12.13
CA ALA A 252 -1.27 -15.64 12.27
C ALA A 252 -1.64 -15.55 13.77
N VAL A 253 -2.25 -14.44 14.16
CA VAL A 253 -2.57 -14.15 15.56
C VAL A 253 -3.88 -13.36 15.65
N GLU A 254 -4.67 -13.70 16.66
CA GLU A 254 -5.79 -12.89 17.14
C GLU A 254 -5.49 -12.41 18.57
N PRO A 255 -6.16 -11.37 19.08
CA PRO A 255 -5.90 -10.89 20.44
C PRO A 255 -5.91 -11.98 21.50
N GLU A 256 -6.83 -12.94 21.38
CA GLU A 256 -7.01 -14.04 22.34
C GLU A 256 -5.87 -15.08 22.32
N THR A 257 -5.21 -15.23 21.19
CA THR A 257 -4.11 -16.19 21.00
C THR A 257 -2.73 -15.57 21.12
N PHE A 258 -2.67 -14.24 21.33
CA PHE A 258 -1.41 -13.47 21.27
C PHE A 258 -0.32 -14.02 22.17
N ASP A 259 -0.63 -14.29 23.43
CA ASP A 259 0.36 -14.72 24.43
C ASP A 259 1.08 -16.00 23.99
N ARG A 260 0.30 -17.02 23.64
CA ARG A 260 0.84 -18.31 23.16
C ARG A 260 1.62 -18.17 21.85
N VAL A 261 1.11 -17.35 20.91
CA VAL A 261 1.75 -17.18 19.60
C VAL A 261 3.02 -16.35 19.72
N LEU A 262 3.06 -15.35 20.61
CA LEU A 262 4.26 -14.58 20.90
C LEU A 262 5.37 -15.45 21.45
N GLU A 263 5.10 -16.23 22.51
CA GLU A 263 6.11 -17.11 23.12
C GLU A 263 6.66 -18.10 22.09
N ALA A 264 5.82 -18.80 21.35
CA ALA A 264 6.26 -19.72 20.30
C ALA A 264 7.08 -19.03 19.17
N THR A 265 6.83 -17.75 18.93
CA THR A 265 7.60 -16.96 17.97
C THR A 265 8.97 -16.57 18.54
N LEU A 266 9.03 -16.21 19.83
CA LEU A 266 10.26 -15.86 20.51
C LEU A 266 11.22 -17.05 20.62
N ASP A 267 10.73 -18.26 20.91
CA ASP A 267 11.52 -19.49 20.93
C ASP A 267 12.23 -19.76 19.60
N ARG A 268 11.66 -19.30 18.49
CA ARG A 268 12.19 -19.47 17.13
C ARG A 268 12.67 -18.16 16.50
N ARG A 269 12.84 -17.11 17.28
CA ARG A 269 13.04 -15.74 16.80
C ARG A 269 14.21 -15.64 15.80
N SER A 270 15.37 -16.20 16.11
CA SER A 270 16.55 -16.10 15.25
C SER A 270 16.29 -16.74 13.88
N ALA A 271 15.78 -17.95 13.85
CA ALA A 271 15.46 -18.65 12.61
C ALA A 271 14.38 -17.93 11.77
N LEU A 272 13.36 -17.38 12.43
CA LEU A 272 12.31 -16.63 11.76
C LEU A 272 12.82 -15.28 11.21
N ALA A 273 13.71 -14.60 11.93
CA ALA A 273 14.35 -13.36 11.50
C ALA A 273 15.20 -13.57 10.24
N GLU A 274 16.03 -14.61 10.21
CA GLU A 274 16.84 -14.98 9.05
C GLU A 274 15.95 -15.34 7.84
N ALA A 275 14.93 -16.17 8.06
CA ALA A 275 13.99 -16.56 7.02
C ALA A 275 13.21 -15.36 6.47
N ALA A 276 12.80 -14.42 7.35
CA ALA A 276 12.11 -13.19 6.95
C ALA A 276 13.00 -12.33 6.04
N ARG A 277 14.24 -12.09 6.44
CA ARG A 277 15.22 -11.34 5.64
C ARG A 277 15.49 -12.03 4.31
N ALA A 278 15.77 -13.33 4.31
CA ALA A 278 16.04 -14.11 3.10
C ALA A 278 14.87 -14.06 2.11
N ARG A 279 13.63 -14.19 2.62
CA ARG A 279 12.42 -14.08 1.81
C ARG A 279 12.27 -12.70 1.17
N VAL A 280 12.56 -11.64 1.91
CA VAL A 280 12.50 -10.27 1.36
C VAL A 280 13.56 -10.06 0.28
N VAL A 281 14.81 -10.45 0.55
CA VAL A 281 15.93 -10.30 -0.40
C VAL A 281 15.66 -11.07 -1.70
N SER A 282 15.06 -12.25 -1.62
CA SER A 282 14.79 -13.07 -2.81
C SER A 282 13.57 -12.62 -3.62
N ARG A 283 12.60 -11.88 -3.02
CA ARG A 283 11.27 -11.67 -3.65
C ARG A 283 10.81 -10.23 -3.75
N PHE A 284 11.24 -9.35 -2.82
CA PHE A 284 10.61 -8.05 -2.62
C PHE A 284 11.60 -6.88 -2.71
N THR A 285 12.78 -7.09 -3.28
CA THR A 285 13.71 -6.01 -3.59
C THR A 285 13.22 -5.18 -4.78
N PHE A 286 13.77 -4.00 -4.96
CA PHE A 286 13.49 -3.18 -6.15
C PHE A 286 13.82 -3.96 -7.44
N ASP A 287 14.97 -4.66 -7.46
CA ASP A 287 15.44 -5.41 -8.61
C ASP A 287 14.62 -6.70 -8.87
N ALA A 288 13.99 -7.27 -7.87
CA ALA A 288 13.07 -8.40 -8.03
C ALA A 288 11.66 -7.98 -8.50
N VAL A 289 11.24 -6.77 -8.16
CA VAL A 289 9.85 -6.33 -8.34
C VAL A 289 9.67 -5.42 -9.56
N PHE A 290 10.44 -4.34 -9.68
CA PHE A 290 10.18 -3.33 -10.70
C PHE A 290 10.40 -3.79 -12.14
N PRO A 291 11.36 -4.69 -12.47
CA PRO A 291 11.43 -5.28 -13.82
C PRO A 291 10.14 -5.97 -14.25
N ARG A 292 9.39 -6.56 -13.30
CA ARG A 292 8.10 -7.21 -13.59
C ARG A 292 7.02 -6.20 -13.96
N TYR A 293 7.03 -5.00 -13.38
CA TYR A 293 6.16 -3.89 -13.80
C TYR A 293 6.49 -3.40 -15.20
N LEU A 294 7.79 -3.25 -15.51
CA LEU A 294 8.26 -2.85 -16.83
C LEU A 294 7.89 -3.90 -17.89
N ALA A 295 8.13 -5.17 -17.60
CA ALA A 295 7.77 -6.28 -18.48
C ALA A 295 6.24 -6.35 -18.72
N ALA A 296 5.43 -6.17 -17.67
CA ALA A 296 3.98 -6.14 -17.80
C ALA A 296 3.51 -5.00 -18.70
N LEU A 297 4.13 -3.83 -18.60
CA LEU A 297 3.82 -2.68 -19.46
C LEU A 297 4.28 -2.92 -20.91
N ASP A 298 5.48 -3.48 -21.09
CA ASP A 298 6.08 -3.71 -22.41
C ASP A 298 5.33 -4.77 -23.21
N THR A 299 4.87 -5.83 -22.55
CA THR A 299 4.09 -6.91 -23.18
C THR A 299 2.61 -6.61 -23.30
N ALA A 300 2.13 -5.48 -22.74
CA ALA A 300 0.72 -5.13 -22.77
C ALA A 300 0.21 -4.91 -24.20
N THR A 301 -0.89 -5.56 -24.54
CA THR A 301 -1.62 -5.25 -25.78
C THR A 301 -2.43 -3.98 -25.57
N ARG A 302 -2.24 -2.99 -26.45
CA ARG A 302 -2.99 -1.74 -26.36
C ARG A 302 -4.46 -1.99 -26.67
N HIS A 303 -5.34 -1.67 -25.73
CA HIS A 303 -6.78 -1.76 -25.92
C HIS A 303 -7.33 -0.45 -26.50
N SER A 304 -8.39 -0.58 -27.31
CA SER A 304 -9.17 0.59 -27.73
C SER A 304 -9.87 1.23 -26.54
N LEU A 305 -10.07 2.54 -26.60
CA LEU A 305 -10.82 3.25 -25.57
C LEU A 305 -12.28 2.77 -25.57
N PRO A 306 -12.88 2.60 -24.38
CA PRO A 306 -14.27 2.20 -24.26
C PRO A 306 -15.21 3.30 -24.82
N GLY A 307 -16.24 2.87 -25.51
CA GLY A 307 -17.33 3.78 -25.88
C GLY A 307 -18.24 4.14 -24.68
N PRO A 308 -19.22 5.03 -24.90
CA PRO A 308 -20.16 5.45 -23.84
C PRO A 308 -20.88 4.29 -23.15
N ALA A 309 -21.24 3.25 -23.90
CA ALA A 309 -21.88 2.07 -23.33
C ALA A 309 -20.98 1.31 -22.34
N GLY A 310 -19.67 1.22 -22.59
CA GLY A 310 -18.71 0.63 -21.66
C GLY A 310 -18.60 1.42 -20.36
N TYR A 311 -18.54 2.74 -20.47
CA TYR A 311 -18.55 3.65 -19.33
C TYR A 311 -19.80 3.48 -18.46
N LEU A 312 -20.99 3.52 -19.08
CA LEU A 312 -22.26 3.35 -18.37
C LEU A 312 -22.41 1.99 -17.70
N ARG A 313 -22.00 0.90 -18.38
CA ARG A 313 -21.99 -0.45 -17.78
C ARG A 313 -21.07 -0.50 -16.55
N THR A 314 -19.93 0.15 -16.58
CA THR A 314 -19.01 0.19 -15.43
C THR A 314 -19.63 0.95 -14.26
N LEU A 315 -20.28 2.09 -14.50
CA LEU A 315 -21.01 2.82 -13.47
C LEU A 315 -22.18 2.01 -12.88
N ALA A 316 -22.90 1.26 -13.71
CA ALA A 316 -23.98 0.38 -13.25
C ALA A 316 -23.46 -0.76 -12.37
N ARG A 317 -22.29 -1.31 -12.70
CA ARG A 317 -21.64 -2.41 -11.96
C ARG A 317 -21.03 -1.95 -10.63
N VAL A 318 -20.40 -0.78 -10.62
CA VAL A 318 -19.75 -0.19 -9.44
C VAL A 318 -20.28 1.26 -9.29
N PRO A 319 -21.52 1.41 -8.82
CA PRO A 319 -22.13 2.72 -8.71
C PRO A 319 -21.39 3.57 -7.67
N PRO A 320 -21.29 4.88 -7.89
CA PRO A 320 -20.82 5.78 -6.85
C PRO A 320 -21.79 5.72 -5.64
N PRO A 321 -21.28 5.87 -4.40
CA PRO A 321 -22.13 5.89 -3.21
C PRO A 321 -23.22 6.96 -3.29
N ALA A 322 -24.37 6.68 -2.70
CA ALA A 322 -25.44 7.67 -2.59
C ALA A 322 -24.91 8.98 -1.99
N GLY A 323 -25.23 10.10 -2.61
CA GLY A 323 -24.73 11.43 -2.23
C GLY A 323 -23.33 11.80 -2.74
N ALA A 324 -22.50 10.89 -3.24
CA ALA A 324 -21.19 11.24 -3.81
C ALA A 324 -21.33 12.14 -5.04
N VAL A 325 -22.31 11.87 -5.89
CA VAL A 325 -22.63 12.71 -7.06
C VAL A 325 -23.07 14.11 -6.60
N ALA A 326 -23.92 14.21 -5.59
CA ALA A 326 -24.37 15.49 -5.04
C ALA A 326 -23.19 16.28 -4.44
N ARG A 327 -22.32 15.64 -3.67
CA ARG A 327 -21.10 16.28 -3.14
C ARG A 327 -20.18 16.77 -4.24
N TRP A 328 -20.00 15.98 -5.30
CA TRP A 328 -19.18 16.34 -6.45
C TRP A 328 -19.77 17.56 -7.20
N LEU A 329 -21.10 17.57 -7.43
CA LEU A 329 -21.80 18.69 -8.05
C LEU A 329 -21.68 19.96 -7.20
N ALA A 330 -21.84 19.84 -5.87
CA ALA A 330 -21.70 20.96 -4.94
C ALA A 330 -20.28 21.52 -4.89
N ALA A 331 -19.25 20.64 -4.93
CA ALA A 331 -17.86 21.05 -5.00
C ALA A 331 -17.54 21.79 -6.31
N ARG A 332 -18.06 21.29 -7.44
CA ARG A 332 -17.88 21.92 -8.76
C ARG A 332 -18.59 23.27 -8.87
N ALA A 333 -19.75 23.40 -8.24
CA ALA A 333 -20.50 24.68 -8.17
C ALA A 333 -19.72 25.71 -7.34
N ARG A 334 -19.06 25.28 -6.24
CA ARG A 334 -18.20 26.15 -5.41
C ARG A 334 -16.95 26.61 -6.17
N GLN A 335 -16.30 25.74 -6.92
CA GLN A 335 -15.13 26.11 -7.74
C GLN A 335 -15.48 27.12 -8.86
N ARG A 336 -16.69 27.02 -9.44
CA ARG A 336 -17.16 27.99 -10.44
C ARG A 336 -17.56 29.37 -9.86
N ARG A 337 -17.81 29.43 -8.54
CA ARG A 337 -18.18 30.67 -7.83
C ARG A 337 -17.00 31.35 -7.13
N ALA A 338 -15.84 30.69 -7.04
CA ALA A 338 -14.64 31.33 -6.57
C ALA A 338 -14.20 32.39 -7.60
N PRO A 339 -14.05 33.66 -7.21
CA PRO A 339 -13.54 34.66 -8.12
C PRO A 339 -12.16 34.23 -8.59
N SER A 340 -11.90 34.36 -9.90
CA SER A 340 -10.55 34.19 -10.43
C SER A 340 -9.65 35.14 -9.66
N ALA A 341 -8.71 34.61 -8.87
CA ALA A 341 -7.62 35.43 -8.41
C ALA A 341 -6.90 35.90 -9.68
N ALA A 342 -7.10 37.16 -10.02
CA ALA A 342 -6.34 37.85 -11.05
C ALA A 342 -4.89 37.95 -10.61
N PRO A 343 -3.93 37.99 -11.55
CA PRO A 343 -2.50 37.81 -11.38
C PRO A 343 -1.86 38.77 -10.39
#